data_8fbe38fb0c2856969bc6812850cc1783
#
_entry.id   8fbe38fb0c2856969bc6812850cc1783
#
_cell.length_a   1.000
_cell.length_b   1.000
_cell.length_c   1.000
_cell.angle_alpha   90.00
_cell.angle_beta   90.00
_cell.angle_gamma   90.00
#
_symmetry.space_group_name_H-M   'P 1'
#
loop_
_entity.id
_entity.type
_entity.pdbx_description
1 polymer ?
#
loop_
_entity_poly.entity_id
_entity_poly.type
_entity_poly.pdbx_seq_one_letter_code
_entity_poly.pdbx_strand_id
1 'polypeptide(L)'
;MSFPKGFLWGGATAANQCEGAWNVDGRGPALTDVKTGGSVNAPRLVTYIDKDGNPHAEPESPRGIPEGAHYAVLDDYLYPNHDGIDFYHHYKEDIALMGEMGFKTFRMSISWSRLFPNGDEEVPNQKGIEFYRNVFTELREYNIEPLVTIWHFDTPLYLEEHYGGWKNRKLIEFYTRFAQTCFEEFKGLVKYWLTFNEINNTVMFLEMFGNKASDEDYQNAYQILHHQFVASAKAVQIGHEIDSENKIGCMICGITFYPMTCDPSDILLNRHTWERGIFYCGDVQCKGKYPTYANRLWKEHNVELEILPEDLEDLKKGTVDMYSFSYYMSTVVTTHTVTDIVSGNFSAGARNEYLQYSDWGWATDPTGLQYYLEMMYDRYEIPLLVVENGLGAFDTVEEDGSIHDPFRIDYYRQHIQAMDKAIQNGVDLIAYTTWGCIDLVSAGTGEMRKRYGFIYVDKQDDGTGDYSRSRKDSFYWYKKVIASNGEDLD
;
A
#
# COMPACT_ATOMS: atom_id res chain seq x y z
N MET A 1 -21.97 8.48 -17.40
CA MET A 1 -21.15 8.67 -16.19
C MET A 1 -20.22 9.87 -16.35
N SER A 2 -19.63 10.36 -15.28
CA SER A 2 -18.97 11.67 -15.24
C SER A 2 -17.44 11.62 -15.21
N PHE A 3 -16.83 10.44 -15.48
CA PHE A 3 -15.38 10.33 -15.47
C PHE A 3 -14.75 11.28 -16.49
N PRO A 4 -13.75 12.09 -16.12
CA PRO A 4 -13.16 13.07 -17.00
C PRO A 4 -12.45 12.41 -18.18
N LYS A 5 -12.36 13.12 -19.30
CA LYS A 5 -11.55 12.68 -20.44
C LYS A 5 -10.08 12.55 -20.00
N GLY A 6 -9.47 11.41 -20.26
CA GLY A 6 -8.10 11.14 -19.84
C GLY A 6 -7.98 10.59 -18.43
N PHE A 7 -9.09 10.15 -17.83
CA PHE A 7 -9.08 9.45 -16.55
C PHE A 7 -8.16 8.23 -16.60
N LEU A 8 -7.34 8.06 -15.58
CA LEU A 8 -6.31 7.03 -15.52
C LEU A 8 -6.88 5.73 -14.91
N TRP A 9 -7.50 4.92 -15.75
CA TRP A 9 -7.94 3.57 -15.40
C TRP A 9 -6.78 2.61 -15.39
N GLY A 10 -6.67 1.72 -14.38
CA GLY A 10 -5.63 0.72 -14.38
C GLY A 10 -5.68 -0.26 -13.23
N GLY A 11 -4.52 -0.76 -12.89
CA GLY A 11 -4.34 -1.70 -11.78
C GLY A 11 -3.07 -1.43 -10.99
N ALA A 12 -2.94 -2.09 -9.86
CA ALA A 12 -1.88 -1.89 -8.88
C ALA A 12 -1.25 -3.20 -8.40
N THR A 13 0.06 -3.19 -8.18
CA THR A 13 0.82 -4.24 -7.51
C THR A 13 1.87 -3.63 -6.57
N ALA A 14 2.54 -4.47 -5.78
CA ALA A 14 3.71 -4.11 -4.99
C ALA A 14 4.88 -5.04 -5.31
N ALA A 15 6.09 -4.49 -5.41
CA ALA A 15 7.30 -5.23 -5.77
C ALA A 15 7.49 -6.49 -4.92
N ASN A 16 7.42 -6.34 -3.61
CA ASN A 16 7.61 -7.43 -2.65
C ASN A 16 6.56 -8.55 -2.73
N GLN A 17 5.39 -8.32 -3.36
CA GLN A 17 4.31 -9.30 -3.48
C GLN A 17 4.27 -9.97 -4.86
N CYS A 18 4.89 -9.38 -5.87
CA CYS A 18 4.80 -9.88 -7.24
C CYS A 18 6.13 -10.17 -7.92
N GLU A 19 7.20 -9.42 -7.65
CA GLU A 19 8.44 -9.51 -8.45
C GLU A 19 9.10 -10.87 -8.40
N GLY A 20 9.27 -11.45 -7.20
CA GLY A 20 10.15 -12.60 -7.03
C GLY A 20 11.61 -12.25 -7.26
N ALA A 21 12.43 -13.22 -7.68
CA ALA A 21 13.86 -13.01 -7.94
C ALA A 21 14.57 -12.28 -6.78
N TRP A 22 14.23 -12.66 -5.54
CA TRP A 22 14.59 -11.96 -4.31
C TRP A 22 16.09 -11.85 -4.06
N ASN A 23 16.91 -12.73 -4.65
CA ASN A 23 18.36 -12.78 -4.53
C ASN A 23 19.08 -12.75 -5.89
N VAL A 24 18.41 -12.30 -6.95
CA VAL A 24 18.93 -12.25 -8.32
C VAL A 24 19.49 -10.86 -8.63
N ASP A 25 20.53 -10.83 -9.48
CA ASP A 25 21.14 -9.60 -10.01
C ASP A 25 21.61 -8.59 -8.95
N GLY A 26 22.05 -9.12 -7.81
CA GLY A 26 22.61 -8.31 -6.72
C GLY A 26 21.57 -7.62 -5.83
N ARG A 27 20.28 -7.99 -5.92
CA ARG A 27 19.28 -7.55 -4.95
C ARG A 27 19.65 -8.04 -3.55
N GLY A 28 19.62 -7.13 -2.58
CA GLY A 28 19.75 -7.47 -1.17
C GLY A 28 18.41 -7.94 -0.56
N PRO A 29 18.45 -8.60 0.60
CA PRO A 29 17.23 -8.99 1.30
C PRO A 29 16.49 -7.77 1.86
N ALA A 30 15.16 -7.82 1.85
CA ALA A 30 14.29 -6.86 2.50
C ALA A 30 13.53 -7.52 3.66
N LEU A 31 12.92 -6.72 4.52
CA LEU A 31 12.16 -7.22 5.68
C LEU A 31 11.05 -8.22 5.28
N THR A 32 10.47 -8.05 4.11
CA THR A 32 9.44 -8.97 3.58
C THR A 32 9.98 -10.35 3.19
N ASP A 33 11.28 -10.48 2.93
CA ASP A 33 11.91 -11.74 2.54
C ASP A 33 12.14 -12.72 3.70
N VAL A 34 11.99 -12.24 4.94
CA VAL A 34 12.06 -13.08 6.16
C VAL A 34 10.68 -13.34 6.78
N LYS A 35 9.60 -13.07 6.01
CA LYS A 35 8.22 -13.37 6.44
C LYS A 35 7.71 -14.64 5.77
N THR A 36 7.33 -15.62 6.60
CA THR A 36 6.79 -16.92 6.13
C THR A 36 5.42 -16.77 5.48
N GLY A 37 4.96 -17.83 4.84
CA GLY A 37 3.53 -18.00 4.55
C GLY A 37 2.71 -18.07 5.85
N GLY A 38 1.43 -17.75 5.73
CA GLY A 38 0.44 -17.84 6.81
C GLY A 38 -0.94 -18.15 6.23
N SER A 39 -1.98 -17.78 6.94
CA SER A 39 -3.38 -17.91 6.49
C SER A 39 -4.29 -16.99 7.30
N VAL A 40 -5.60 -16.94 6.96
CA VAL A 40 -6.60 -16.22 7.77
C VAL A 40 -6.65 -16.70 9.23
N ASN A 41 -6.25 -17.96 9.50
CA ASN A 41 -6.29 -18.57 10.84
C ASN A 41 -4.90 -18.69 11.51
N ALA A 42 -3.82 -18.36 10.79
CA ALA A 42 -2.45 -18.46 11.29
C ALA A 42 -1.64 -17.26 10.77
N PRO A 43 -1.09 -16.40 11.65
CA PRO A 43 -0.33 -15.25 11.22
C PRO A 43 0.93 -15.69 10.48
N ARG A 44 1.41 -14.80 9.60
CA ARG A 44 2.78 -14.89 9.08
C ARG A 44 3.77 -14.74 10.22
N LEU A 45 4.90 -15.43 10.12
CA LEU A 45 5.97 -15.36 11.12
C LEU A 45 7.18 -14.63 10.52
N VAL A 46 7.88 -13.90 11.36
CA VAL A 46 9.21 -13.36 11.06
C VAL A 46 10.25 -14.33 11.57
N THR A 47 11.24 -14.65 10.75
CA THR A 47 12.27 -15.64 11.10
C THR A 47 13.60 -14.95 11.41
N TYR A 48 14.27 -15.43 12.46
CA TYR A 48 15.52 -14.87 12.93
C TYR A 48 16.35 -15.92 13.72
N ILE A 49 17.62 -15.63 13.94
CA ILE A 49 18.52 -16.38 14.80
C ILE A 49 18.83 -15.51 16.02
N ASP A 50 18.67 -16.04 17.21
CA ASP A 50 18.98 -15.32 18.45
C ASP A 50 20.50 -15.20 18.70
N LYS A 51 20.87 -14.43 19.73
CA LYS A 51 22.28 -14.22 20.09
C LYS A 51 23.04 -15.52 20.50
N ASP A 52 22.32 -16.58 20.83
CA ASP A 52 22.86 -17.87 21.23
C ASP A 52 22.94 -18.86 20.05
N GLY A 53 22.51 -18.42 18.84
CA GLY A 53 22.54 -19.19 17.60
C GLY A 53 21.31 -20.08 17.38
N ASN A 54 20.22 -19.90 18.14
CA ASN A 54 19.01 -20.68 17.96
C ASN A 54 18.07 -20.02 16.94
N PRO A 55 17.46 -20.81 16.02
CA PRO A 55 16.47 -20.30 15.08
C PRO A 55 15.10 -20.09 15.76
N HIS A 56 14.43 -19.01 15.37
CA HIS A 56 13.09 -18.65 15.83
C HIS A 56 12.19 -18.23 14.68
N ALA A 57 10.88 -18.44 14.86
CA ALA A 57 9.84 -17.96 13.98
C ALA A 57 8.66 -17.46 14.82
N GLU A 58 8.40 -16.16 14.83
CA GLU A 58 7.41 -15.52 15.70
C GLU A 58 6.55 -14.53 14.95
N PRO A 59 5.31 -14.25 15.38
CA PRO A 59 4.50 -13.17 14.81
C PRO A 59 5.24 -11.84 14.85
N GLU A 60 5.02 -11.00 13.84
CA GLU A 60 5.62 -9.67 13.79
C GLU A 60 5.29 -8.85 15.04
N SER A 61 6.31 -8.19 15.58
CA SER A 61 6.21 -7.35 16.78
C SER A 61 6.53 -5.89 16.41
N PRO A 62 5.83 -4.89 16.98
CA PRO A 62 6.18 -3.48 16.80
C PRO A 62 7.56 -3.13 17.37
N ARG A 63 8.14 -4.02 18.19
CA ARG A 63 9.48 -3.89 18.78
C ARG A 63 10.59 -4.50 17.93
N GLY A 64 10.23 -5.18 16.81
CA GLY A 64 11.17 -5.96 16.00
C GLY A 64 11.57 -7.27 16.68
N ILE A 65 12.76 -7.79 16.32
CA ILE A 65 13.36 -9.00 16.91
C ILE A 65 14.15 -8.66 18.19
N PRO A 66 14.42 -9.65 19.08
CA PRO A 66 15.18 -9.43 20.31
C PRO A 66 16.58 -8.83 20.07
N GLU A 67 17.08 -8.06 21.04
CA GLU A 67 18.41 -7.47 20.98
C GLU A 67 19.50 -8.54 20.81
N GLY A 68 20.40 -8.32 19.85
CA GLY A 68 21.48 -9.25 19.49
C GLY A 68 21.06 -10.41 18.60
N ALA A 69 19.77 -10.49 18.23
CA ALA A 69 19.31 -11.40 17.19
C ALA A 69 19.56 -10.79 15.79
N HIS A 70 19.54 -11.62 14.74
CA HIS A 70 19.60 -11.19 13.35
C HIS A 70 18.58 -11.95 12.52
N TYR A 71 17.97 -11.27 11.56
CA TYR A 71 16.99 -11.88 10.66
C TYR A 71 17.63 -12.97 9.81
N ALA A 72 16.90 -14.04 9.54
CA ALA A 72 17.41 -15.17 8.78
C ALA A 72 16.30 -15.90 8.01
N VAL A 73 16.62 -16.35 6.81
CA VAL A 73 15.82 -17.33 6.09
C VAL A 73 16.15 -18.72 6.64
N LEU A 74 15.14 -19.46 7.08
CA LEU A 74 15.27 -20.80 7.66
C LEU A 74 14.73 -21.85 6.68
N ASP A 75 15.42 -22.98 6.53
CA ASP A 75 15.11 -24.02 5.53
C ASP A 75 13.75 -24.69 5.72
N ASP A 76 13.23 -24.70 6.96
CA ASP A 76 11.96 -25.37 7.29
C ASP A 76 10.69 -24.55 6.97
N TYR A 77 10.84 -23.37 6.39
CA TYR A 77 9.72 -22.45 6.13
C TYR A 77 9.61 -22.08 4.65
N LEU A 78 8.38 -21.85 4.19
CA LEU A 78 8.09 -21.29 2.89
C LEU A 78 7.97 -19.77 2.98
N TYR A 79 8.65 -19.08 2.06
CA TYR A 79 8.64 -17.60 1.95
C TYR A 79 8.00 -17.19 0.62
N PRO A 80 6.69 -16.95 0.58
CA PRO A 80 5.96 -16.72 -0.67
C PRO A 80 6.47 -15.53 -1.49
N ASN A 81 7.04 -14.52 -0.80
CA ASN A 81 7.58 -13.33 -1.43
C ASN A 81 8.88 -13.58 -2.22
N HIS A 82 9.62 -14.68 -1.94
CA HIS A 82 10.85 -15.02 -2.68
C HIS A 82 10.58 -15.24 -4.17
N ASP A 83 9.47 -15.86 -4.48
CA ASP A 83 9.06 -16.09 -5.85
C ASP A 83 8.04 -15.07 -6.34
N GLY A 84 7.21 -14.53 -5.43
CA GLY A 84 6.08 -13.69 -5.81
C GLY A 84 5.21 -14.40 -6.84
N ILE A 85 4.99 -13.76 -7.98
CA ILE A 85 4.42 -14.36 -9.19
C ILE A 85 5.43 -14.36 -10.34
N ASP A 86 6.71 -14.22 -10.00
CA ASP A 86 7.83 -14.14 -10.92
C ASP A 86 7.66 -13.03 -11.98
N PHE A 87 7.12 -11.89 -11.57
CA PHE A 87 6.99 -10.71 -12.44
C PHE A 87 8.34 -10.28 -13.01
N TYR A 88 9.44 -10.51 -12.28
CA TYR A 88 10.79 -10.19 -12.73
C TYR A 88 11.12 -10.80 -14.10
N HIS A 89 10.71 -12.04 -14.34
CA HIS A 89 10.93 -12.73 -15.63
C HIS A 89 9.73 -12.60 -16.58
N HIS A 90 8.51 -12.39 -16.07
CA HIS A 90 7.26 -12.37 -16.83
C HIS A 90 6.72 -10.98 -17.15
N TYR A 91 7.39 -9.89 -16.75
CA TYR A 91 6.84 -8.52 -16.85
C TYR A 91 6.35 -8.15 -18.26
N LYS A 92 7.00 -8.65 -19.32
CA LYS A 92 6.58 -8.37 -20.70
C LYS A 92 5.22 -8.99 -21.03
N GLU A 93 5.02 -10.25 -20.61
CA GLU A 93 3.75 -10.95 -20.79
C GLU A 93 2.64 -10.25 -19.95
N ASP A 94 2.95 -9.93 -18.71
CA ASP A 94 2.01 -9.29 -17.81
C ASP A 94 1.61 -7.89 -18.31
N ILE A 95 2.56 -7.08 -18.78
CA ILE A 95 2.28 -5.76 -19.36
C ILE A 95 1.51 -5.88 -20.68
N ALA A 96 1.78 -6.89 -21.50
CA ALA A 96 1.00 -7.13 -22.71
C ALA A 96 -0.46 -7.44 -22.40
N LEU A 97 -0.75 -8.21 -21.34
CA LEU A 97 -2.11 -8.47 -20.86
C LEU A 97 -2.80 -7.20 -20.34
N MET A 98 -2.06 -6.35 -19.60
CA MET A 98 -2.55 -5.04 -19.16
C MET A 98 -2.86 -4.11 -20.35
N GLY A 99 -2.00 -4.12 -21.35
CA GLY A 99 -2.20 -3.42 -22.63
C GLY A 99 -3.44 -3.92 -23.38
N GLU A 100 -3.64 -5.23 -23.45
CA GLU A 100 -4.85 -5.84 -24.02
C GLU A 100 -6.11 -5.41 -23.28
N MET A 101 -6.05 -5.29 -21.94
CA MET A 101 -7.16 -4.80 -21.11
C MET A 101 -7.42 -3.30 -21.32
N GLY A 102 -6.45 -2.59 -21.87
CA GLY A 102 -6.58 -1.17 -22.20
C GLY A 102 -6.18 -0.22 -21.08
N PHE A 103 -5.39 -0.67 -20.11
CA PHE A 103 -4.88 0.16 -19.02
C PHE A 103 -4.34 1.50 -19.50
N LYS A 104 -4.60 2.55 -18.75
CA LYS A 104 -4.06 3.89 -18.95
C LYS A 104 -2.96 4.19 -17.94
N THR A 105 -2.98 3.49 -16.80
CA THR A 105 -1.92 3.57 -15.80
C THR A 105 -1.70 2.20 -15.17
N PHE A 106 -0.47 1.96 -14.73
CA PHE A 106 -0.13 0.82 -13.87
C PHE A 106 0.63 1.32 -12.67
N ARG A 107 0.06 1.10 -11.48
CA ARG A 107 0.73 1.41 -10.23
C ARG A 107 1.57 0.24 -9.77
N MET A 108 2.85 0.51 -9.49
CA MET A 108 3.79 -0.48 -8.95
C MET A 108 4.73 0.19 -7.95
N SER A 109 5.46 -0.59 -7.17
CA SER A 109 6.54 -0.06 -6.35
C SER A 109 7.91 -0.46 -6.88
N ILE A 110 8.93 0.27 -6.43
CA ILE A 110 10.35 -0.10 -6.67
C ILE A 110 10.87 -0.74 -5.39
N SER A 111 11.47 -1.94 -5.50
CA SER A 111 12.16 -2.56 -4.37
C SER A 111 13.43 -1.78 -4.06
N TRP A 112 13.49 -1.17 -2.86
CA TRP A 112 14.64 -0.40 -2.43
C TRP A 112 15.92 -1.24 -2.45
N SER A 113 15.87 -2.46 -1.92
CA SER A 113 17.01 -3.37 -1.88
C SER A 113 17.46 -3.91 -3.25
N ARG A 114 16.66 -3.71 -4.33
CA ARG A 114 17.09 -4.02 -5.69
C ARG A 114 17.99 -2.92 -6.27
N LEU A 115 17.76 -1.66 -5.87
CA LEU A 115 18.57 -0.51 -6.27
C LEU A 115 19.75 -0.28 -5.31
N PHE A 116 19.53 -0.45 -4.03
CA PHE A 116 20.53 -0.30 -2.98
C PHE A 116 20.43 -1.53 -2.05
N PRO A 117 21.24 -2.57 -2.30
CA PRO A 117 21.13 -3.87 -1.62
C PRO A 117 21.14 -3.81 -0.09
N ASN A 118 21.97 -2.95 0.50
CA ASN A 118 21.99 -2.67 1.93
C ASN A 118 21.15 -1.44 2.31
N GLY A 119 20.89 -0.53 1.36
CA GLY A 119 20.13 0.70 1.55
C GLY A 119 20.99 1.93 1.87
N ASP A 120 22.25 1.77 2.30
CA ASP A 120 23.16 2.86 2.69
C ASP A 120 24.28 3.12 1.68
N GLU A 121 24.33 2.37 0.59
CA GLU A 121 25.34 2.56 -0.45
C GLU A 121 25.25 3.96 -1.09
N GLU A 122 26.39 4.46 -1.58
CA GLU A 122 26.46 5.72 -2.34
C GLU A 122 26.15 5.53 -3.83
N VAL A 123 26.31 4.30 -4.35
CA VAL A 123 26.15 3.99 -5.77
C VAL A 123 25.09 2.89 -5.93
N PRO A 124 24.07 3.10 -6.78
CA PRO A 124 23.02 2.12 -6.98
C PRO A 124 23.49 0.89 -7.77
N ASN A 125 22.81 -0.22 -7.58
CA ASN A 125 22.95 -1.44 -8.36
C ASN A 125 22.41 -1.23 -9.79
N GLN A 126 23.30 -1.21 -10.77
CA GLN A 126 22.97 -0.92 -12.16
C GLN A 126 22.00 -1.95 -12.78
N LYS A 127 22.07 -3.22 -12.38
CA LYS A 127 21.13 -4.23 -12.87
C LYS A 127 19.70 -3.98 -12.37
N GLY A 128 19.54 -3.48 -11.14
CA GLY A 128 18.24 -3.04 -10.63
C GLY A 128 17.68 -1.85 -11.41
N ILE A 129 18.53 -0.85 -11.70
CA ILE A 129 18.15 0.29 -12.54
C ILE A 129 17.72 -0.18 -13.95
N GLU A 130 18.50 -1.06 -14.57
CA GLU A 130 18.19 -1.61 -15.91
C GLU A 130 16.85 -2.35 -15.92
N PHE A 131 16.58 -3.18 -14.90
CA PHE A 131 15.31 -3.89 -14.78
C PHE A 131 14.13 -2.93 -14.79
N TYR A 132 14.10 -1.93 -13.89
CA TYR A 132 12.97 -0.98 -13.84
C TYR A 132 12.88 -0.10 -15.07
N ARG A 133 14.02 0.30 -15.66
CA ARG A 133 14.01 1.04 -16.93
C ARG A 133 13.34 0.22 -18.04
N ASN A 134 13.64 -1.08 -18.12
CA ASN A 134 13.01 -1.97 -19.09
C ASN A 134 11.50 -2.11 -18.84
N VAL A 135 11.07 -2.27 -17.57
CA VAL A 135 9.65 -2.33 -17.21
C VAL A 135 8.93 -1.04 -17.60
N PHE A 136 9.48 0.12 -17.28
CA PHE A 136 8.83 1.41 -17.60
C PHE A 136 8.82 1.67 -19.12
N THR A 137 9.85 1.26 -19.84
CA THR A 137 9.89 1.36 -21.30
C THR A 137 8.80 0.48 -21.92
N GLU A 138 8.67 -0.77 -21.47
CA GLU A 138 7.61 -1.68 -21.92
C GLU A 138 6.21 -1.10 -21.67
N LEU A 139 5.95 -0.53 -20.48
CA LEU A 139 4.68 0.16 -20.18
C LEU A 139 4.40 1.29 -21.17
N ARG A 140 5.42 2.11 -21.48
CA ARG A 140 5.30 3.22 -22.46
C ARG A 140 5.00 2.73 -23.87
N GLU A 141 5.52 1.58 -24.29
CA GLU A 141 5.19 0.97 -25.58
C GLU A 141 3.70 0.64 -25.72
N TYR A 142 3.05 0.28 -24.61
CA TYR A 142 1.58 0.06 -24.56
C TYR A 142 0.77 1.33 -24.24
N ASN A 143 1.40 2.50 -24.14
CA ASN A 143 0.77 3.76 -23.72
C ASN A 143 0.18 3.68 -22.31
N ILE A 144 0.78 2.91 -21.41
CA ILE A 144 0.45 2.81 -20.00
C ILE A 144 1.34 3.76 -19.21
N GLU A 145 0.75 4.68 -18.47
CA GLU A 145 1.48 5.61 -17.60
C GLU A 145 1.93 4.90 -16.32
N PRO A 146 3.23 4.84 -16.01
CA PRO A 146 3.67 4.33 -14.71
C PRO A 146 3.26 5.28 -13.58
N LEU A 147 2.68 4.73 -12.51
CA LEU A 147 2.43 5.38 -11.24
C LEU A 147 3.27 4.64 -10.18
N VAL A 148 4.35 5.25 -9.70
CA VAL A 148 5.40 4.55 -8.97
C VAL A 148 5.41 4.91 -7.49
N THR A 149 5.29 3.90 -6.64
CA THR A 149 5.50 4.02 -5.19
C THR A 149 6.97 3.79 -4.89
N ILE A 150 7.64 4.76 -4.26
CA ILE A 150 9.06 4.69 -3.95
C ILE A 150 9.32 3.67 -2.84
N TRP A 151 8.59 3.73 -1.73
CA TRP A 151 8.71 2.76 -0.64
C TRP A 151 7.37 2.06 -0.34
N HIS A 152 7.37 0.72 -0.33
CA HIS A 152 6.18 -0.10 -0.09
C HIS A 152 6.48 -1.23 0.90
N PHE A 153 6.79 -0.88 2.15
CA PHE A 153 7.08 -1.78 3.29
C PHE A 153 8.28 -2.72 3.12
N ASP A 154 9.12 -2.51 2.12
CA ASP A 154 10.27 -3.38 1.82
C ASP A 154 11.61 -2.70 2.14
N THR A 155 11.77 -2.24 3.37
CA THR A 155 13.04 -1.68 3.85
C THR A 155 14.15 -2.74 3.70
N PRO A 156 15.34 -2.36 3.16
CA PRO A 156 16.50 -3.25 3.16
C PRO A 156 16.82 -3.77 4.54
N LEU A 157 17.00 -5.08 4.65
CA LEU A 157 17.15 -5.76 5.94
C LEU A 157 18.37 -5.26 6.73
N TYR A 158 19.42 -4.88 6.01
CA TYR A 158 20.62 -4.28 6.60
C TYR A 158 20.30 -2.99 7.35
N LEU A 159 19.39 -2.15 6.86
CA LEU A 159 18.98 -0.92 7.56
C LEU A 159 18.22 -1.21 8.85
N GLU A 160 17.42 -2.27 8.87
CA GLU A 160 16.74 -2.70 10.09
C GLU A 160 17.73 -3.19 11.15
N GLU A 161 18.70 -4.01 10.76
CA GLU A 161 19.68 -4.61 11.68
C GLU A 161 20.74 -3.62 12.17
N HIS A 162 21.28 -2.78 11.30
CA HIS A 162 22.43 -1.94 11.62
C HIS A 162 22.06 -0.53 12.09
N TYR A 163 20.87 -0.06 11.71
CA TYR A 163 20.40 1.28 12.06
C TYR A 163 19.12 1.27 12.90
N GLY A 164 18.44 0.13 13.05
CA GLY A 164 17.15 0.03 13.75
C GLY A 164 15.99 0.58 12.92
N GLY A 165 16.12 0.55 11.60
CA GLY A 165 15.11 0.98 10.66
C GLY A 165 14.73 2.46 10.80
N TRP A 166 13.48 2.79 10.51
CA TRP A 166 12.96 4.16 10.51
C TRP A 166 12.99 4.87 11.89
N LYS A 167 13.32 4.19 12.98
CA LYS A 167 13.61 4.82 14.28
C LYS A 167 14.84 5.73 14.19
N ASN A 168 15.77 5.42 13.29
CA ASN A 168 17.00 6.17 13.11
C ASN A 168 16.84 7.26 12.06
N ARG A 169 17.12 8.50 12.43
CA ARG A 169 17.04 9.66 11.56
C ARG A 169 17.89 9.56 10.28
N LYS A 170 18.95 8.74 10.26
CA LYS A 170 19.79 8.51 9.08
C LYS A 170 19.01 7.95 7.89
N LEU A 171 17.90 7.25 8.14
CA LEU A 171 17.08 6.73 7.05
C LEU A 171 16.47 7.84 6.20
N ILE A 172 16.34 9.07 6.71
CA ILE A 172 15.94 10.23 5.90
C ILE A 172 16.95 10.45 4.76
N GLU A 173 18.26 10.40 5.06
CA GLU A 173 19.32 10.58 4.06
C GLU A 173 19.33 9.42 3.04
N PHE A 174 19.29 8.17 3.53
CA PHE A 174 19.33 7.00 2.67
C PHE A 174 18.11 6.93 1.74
N TYR A 175 16.92 7.17 2.27
CA TYR A 175 15.71 7.24 1.48
C TYR A 175 15.73 8.39 0.48
N THR A 176 16.22 9.55 0.87
CA THR A 176 16.31 10.70 -0.02
C THR A 176 17.23 10.42 -1.20
N ARG A 177 18.37 9.75 -0.97
CA ARG A 177 19.28 9.28 -2.03
C ARG A 177 18.60 8.26 -2.95
N PHE A 178 17.88 7.31 -2.39
CA PHE A 178 17.10 6.34 -3.16
C PHE A 178 16.04 7.02 -4.03
N ALA A 179 15.26 7.94 -3.46
CA ALA A 179 14.24 8.71 -4.19
C ALA A 179 14.85 9.57 -5.30
N GLN A 180 15.96 10.27 -5.01
CA GLN A 180 16.69 11.06 -6.00
C GLN A 180 17.14 10.19 -7.17
N THR A 181 17.74 9.04 -6.89
CA THR A 181 18.15 8.08 -7.93
C THR A 181 16.96 7.66 -8.79
N CYS A 182 15.80 7.37 -8.19
CA CYS A 182 14.59 7.04 -8.96
C CYS A 182 14.17 8.19 -9.89
N PHE A 183 14.15 9.42 -9.40
CA PHE A 183 13.77 10.58 -10.21
C PHE A 183 14.76 10.85 -11.36
N GLU A 184 16.05 10.70 -11.12
CA GLU A 184 17.11 10.92 -12.12
C GLU A 184 17.10 9.82 -13.19
N GLU A 185 17.11 8.55 -12.78
CA GLU A 185 17.26 7.41 -13.66
C GLU A 185 16.03 7.11 -14.52
N PHE A 186 14.85 7.48 -14.02
CA PHE A 186 13.56 7.24 -14.70
C PHE A 186 12.90 8.51 -15.21
N LYS A 187 13.65 9.61 -15.28
CA LYS A 187 13.19 10.88 -15.88
C LYS A 187 12.70 10.67 -17.31
N GLY A 188 11.51 11.20 -17.60
CA GLY A 188 10.85 11.03 -18.89
C GLY A 188 10.13 9.70 -19.12
N LEU A 189 10.35 8.71 -18.24
CA LEU A 189 9.61 7.44 -18.23
C LEU A 189 8.50 7.45 -17.19
N VAL A 190 8.70 8.04 -16.04
CA VAL A 190 7.74 8.11 -14.93
C VAL A 190 7.43 9.56 -14.61
N LYS A 191 6.16 9.89 -14.50
CA LYS A 191 5.65 11.21 -14.15
C LYS A 191 4.97 11.23 -12.78
N TYR A 192 4.29 10.14 -12.40
CA TYR A 192 3.49 10.05 -11.19
C TYR A 192 4.20 9.21 -10.13
N TRP A 193 4.38 9.79 -8.94
CA TRP A 193 5.15 9.20 -7.86
C TRP A 193 4.38 9.25 -6.55
N LEU A 194 4.53 8.22 -5.72
CA LEU A 194 4.03 8.17 -4.35
C LEU A 194 5.21 7.93 -3.42
N THR A 195 5.36 8.74 -2.39
CA THR A 195 6.55 8.68 -1.52
C THR A 195 6.57 7.43 -0.66
N PHE A 196 5.51 7.19 0.11
CA PHE A 196 5.36 6.04 1.01
C PHE A 196 4.01 5.39 0.80
N ASN A 197 3.97 4.06 0.78
CA ASN A 197 2.70 3.33 0.80
C ASN A 197 2.09 3.37 2.19
N GLU A 198 0.80 3.74 2.28
CA GLU A 198 -0.01 3.69 3.50
C GLU A 198 0.76 4.15 4.75
N ILE A 199 1.35 5.33 4.68
CA ILE A 199 2.24 5.88 5.72
C ILE A 199 1.61 5.88 7.12
N ASN A 200 0.28 6.00 7.20
CA ASN A 200 -0.48 6.00 8.46
C ASN A 200 -0.55 4.61 9.14
N ASN A 201 -0.17 3.53 8.45
CA ASN A 201 -0.19 2.19 9.02
C ASN A 201 0.72 2.05 10.24
N THR A 202 1.79 2.82 10.33
CA THR A 202 2.69 2.81 11.48
C THR A 202 1.95 3.03 12.81
N VAL A 203 0.99 3.94 12.88
CA VAL A 203 0.15 4.16 14.07
C VAL A 203 -1.06 3.24 14.08
N MET A 204 -1.71 3.02 12.94
CA MET A 204 -2.89 2.13 12.87
C MET A 204 -2.56 0.71 13.29
N PHE A 205 -1.37 0.22 12.96
CA PHE A 205 -0.90 -1.10 13.37
C PHE A 205 -0.86 -1.24 14.91
N LEU A 206 -0.46 -0.19 15.64
CA LEU A 206 -0.47 -0.22 17.11
C LEU A 206 -1.88 -0.31 17.69
N GLU A 207 -2.86 0.30 17.06
CA GLU A 207 -4.26 0.24 17.50
C GLU A 207 -4.79 -1.21 17.51
N MET A 208 -4.28 -2.08 16.62
CA MET A 208 -4.63 -3.50 16.61
C MET A 208 -4.12 -4.26 17.83
N PHE A 209 -3.04 -3.81 18.46
CA PHE A 209 -2.55 -4.38 19.73
C PHE A 209 -3.35 -3.87 20.93
N GLY A 210 -4.13 -2.80 20.79
CA GLY A 210 -4.96 -2.22 21.84
C GLY A 210 -4.13 -1.94 23.12
N ASN A 211 -4.61 -2.38 24.27
CA ASN A 211 -3.94 -2.18 25.58
C ASN A 211 -2.58 -2.89 25.73
N LYS A 212 -2.10 -3.61 24.71
CA LYS A 212 -0.77 -4.26 24.73
C LYS A 212 0.33 -3.34 24.20
N ALA A 213 -0.03 -2.29 23.42
CA ALA A 213 0.92 -1.28 23.01
C ALA A 213 1.27 -0.36 24.18
N SER A 214 2.56 -0.10 24.39
CA SER A 214 3.06 0.78 25.44
C SER A 214 3.24 2.21 24.95
N ASP A 215 3.42 3.18 25.86
CA ASP A 215 3.77 4.55 25.51
C ASP A 215 5.08 4.61 24.70
N GLU A 216 6.03 3.70 24.94
CA GLU A 216 7.26 3.59 24.17
C GLU A 216 6.98 3.14 22.72
N ASP A 217 6.04 2.23 22.50
CA ASP A 217 5.65 1.81 21.15
C ASP A 217 5.03 2.99 20.38
N TYR A 218 4.20 3.80 21.04
CA TYR A 218 3.65 5.04 20.45
C TYR A 218 4.72 6.12 20.23
N GLN A 219 5.66 6.31 21.17
CA GLN A 219 6.81 7.22 20.99
C GLN A 219 7.59 6.85 19.73
N ASN A 220 7.92 5.57 19.57
CA ASN A 220 8.63 5.07 18.40
C ASN A 220 7.82 5.26 17.11
N ALA A 221 6.54 4.92 17.11
CA ALA A 221 5.69 5.05 15.92
C ALA A 221 5.54 6.50 15.45
N TYR A 222 5.30 7.44 16.35
CA TYR A 222 5.21 8.86 15.98
C TYR A 222 6.57 9.45 15.55
N GLN A 223 7.69 8.99 16.14
CA GLN A 223 9.03 9.40 15.71
C GLN A 223 9.36 8.83 14.32
N ILE A 224 9.03 7.58 14.05
CA ILE A 224 9.12 6.96 12.71
C ILE A 224 8.33 7.79 11.70
N LEU A 225 7.08 8.11 12.00
CA LEU A 225 6.25 8.95 11.12
C LEU A 225 6.88 10.32 10.87
N HIS A 226 7.45 10.96 11.91
CA HIS A 226 8.14 12.23 11.73
C HIS A 226 9.30 12.10 10.73
N HIS A 227 10.14 11.08 10.88
CA HIS A 227 11.24 10.83 9.94
C HIS A 227 10.74 10.58 8.50
N GLN A 228 9.67 9.80 8.35
CA GLN A 228 9.06 9.53 7.06
C GLN A 228 8.42 10.79 6.44
N PHE A 229 7.79 11.65 7.23
CA PHE A 229 7.25 12.94 6.74
C PHE A 229 8.37 13.84 6.22
N VAL A 230 9.47 13.96 6.95
CA VAL A 230 10.64 14.75 6.51
C VAL A 230 11.25 14.15 5.24
N ALA A 231 11.42 12.83 5.19
CA ALA A 231 11.92 12.13 4.01
C ALA A 231 11.00 12.32 2.79
N SER A 232 9.67 12.23 2.98
CA SER A 232 8.67 12.50 1.95
C SER A 232 8.77 13.94 1.43
N ALA A 233 8.84 14.92 2.33
CA ALA A 233 8.93 16.33 1.97
C ALA A 233 10.22 16.65 1.20
N LYS A 234 11.34 16.06 1.58
CA LYS A 234 12.61 16.18 0.84
C LYS A 234 12.52 15.55 -0.55
N ALA A 235 11.90 14.36 -0.65
CA ALA A 235 11.70 13.69 -1.92
C ALA A 235 10.83 14.52 -2.88
N VAL A 236 9.76 15.17 -2.38
CA VAL A 236 8.93 16.09 -3.18
C VAL A 236 9.76 17.25 -3.73
N GLN A 237 10.56 17.92 -2.88
CA GLN A 237 11.41 19.05 -3.31
C GLN A 237 12.40 18.58 -4.38
N ILE A 238 13.14 17.51 -4.16
CA ILE A 238 14.14 16.97 -5.09
C ILE A 238 13.49 16.53 -6.40
N GLY A 239 12.35 15.83 -6.32
CA GLY A 239 11.63 15.39 -7.51
C GLY A 239 11.19 16.54 -8.41
N HIS A 240 10.74 17.68 -7.85
CA HIS A 240 10.40 18.87 -8.59
C HIS A 240 11.64 19.64 -9.12
N GLU A 241 12.76 19.61 -8.39
CA GLU A 241 14.03 20.20 -8.86
C GLU A 241 14.59 19.42 -10.07
N ILE A 242 14.49 18.08 -10.07
CA ILE A 242 14.94 17.22 -11.16
C ILE A 242 14.02 17.36 -12.38
N ASP A 243 12.71 17.37 -12.17
CA ASP A 243 11.71 17.54 -13.22
C ASP A 243 10.44 18.20 -12.66
N SER A 244 10.15 19.42 -13.10
CA SER A 244 8.95 20.18 -12.68
C SER A 244 7.62 19.56 -13.15
N GLU A 245 7.66 18.60 -14.10
CA GLU A 245 6.48 17.87 -14.56
C GLU A 245 6.10 16.69 -13.65
N ASN A 246 7.00 16.29 -12.73
CA ASN A 246 6.69 15.26 -11.75
C ASN A 246 5.47 15.66 -10.90
N LYS A 247 4.59 14.66 -10.69
CA LYS A 247 3.44 14.73 -9.78
C LYS A 247 3.67 13.76 -8.65
N ILE A 248 3.87 14.30 -7.45
CA ILE A 248 4.30 13.52 -6.30
C ILE A 248 3.22 13.58 -5.22
N GLY A 249 2.68 12.42 -4.86
CA GLY A 249 1.58 12.27 -3.91
C GLY A 249 1.97 11.60 -2.60
N CYS A 250 1.13 11.81 -1.59
CA CYS A 250 1.06 10.92 -0.44
C CYS A 250 0.23 9.68 -0.78
N MET A 251 0.34 8.63 0.04
CA MET A 251 -0.55 7.47 -0.05
C MET A 251 -0.96 7.03 1.36
N ILE A 252 -2.27 7.03 1.60
CA ILE A 252 -2.91 6.81 2.89
C ILE A 252 -3.72 5.52 2.84
N CYS A 253 -3.62 4.68 3.88
CA CYS A 253 -4.59 3.61 4.11
C CYS A 253 -5.94 4.23 4.43
N GLY A 254 -6.86 4.19 3.47
CA GLY A 254 -8.18 4.80 3.58
C GLY A 254 -9.20 3.84 4.17
N ILE A 255 -9.76 4.22 5.29
CA ILE A 255 -10.85 3.50 5.96
C ILE A 255 -11.91 4.52 6.33
N THR A 256 -13.16 4.26 5.99
CA THR A 256 -14.29 5.06 6.47
C THR A 256 -14.70 4.57 7.85
N PHE A 257 -14.70 5.46 8.82
CA PHE A 257 -15.13 5.18 10.19
C PHE A 257 -16.54 5.71 10.43
N TYR A 258 -17.42 4.85 10.95
CA TYR A 258 -18.78 5.20 11.34
C TYR A 258 -18.95 5.13 12.84
N PRO A 259 -19.68 6.07 13.48
CA PRO A 259 -20.14 5.88 14.84
C PRO A 259 -21.25 4.81 14.85
N MET A 260 -21.24 3.89 15.83
CA MET A 260 -22.28 2.86 15.94
C MET A 260 -23.64 3.46 16.26
N THR A 261 -23.68 4.52 17.06
CA THR A 261 -24.91 5.15 17.50
C THR A 261 -24.86 6.67 17.37
N CYS A 262 -25.99 7.32 17.58
CA CYS A 262 -26.06 8.78 17.71
C CYS A 262 -25.69 9.28 19.14
N ASP A 263 -25.17 8.43 20.03
CA ASP A 263 -24.59 8.87 21.30
C ASP A 263 -23.46 9.89 21.02
N PRO A 264 -23.53 11.09 21.65
CA PRO A 264 -22.48 12.09 21.48
C PRO A 264 -21.05 11.55 21.75
N SER A 265 -20.91 10.56 22.64
CA SER A 265 -19.63 9.91 22.92
C SER A 265 -19.13 9.08 21.74
N ASP A 266 -20.00 8.34 21.04
CA ASP A 266 -19.66 7.61 19.82
C ASP A 266 -19.29 8.58 18.68
N ILE A 267 -20.03 9.68 18.53
CA ILE A 267 -19.73 10.73 17.53
C ILE A 267 -18.35 11.34 17.77
N LEU A 268 -18.01 11.62 19.04
CA LEU A 268 -16.72 12.21 19.39
C LEU A 268 -15.58 11.18 19.20
N LEU A 269 -15.79 9.93 19.60
CA LEU A 269 -14.84 8.84 19.35
C LEU A 269 -14.57 8.68 17.86
N ASN A 270 -15.61 8.67 17.04
CA ASN A 270 -15.49 8.58 15.59
C ASN A 270 -14.64 9.73 15.02
N ARG A 271 -14.89 10.97 15.46
CA ARG A 271 -14.09 12.14 15.07
C ARG A 271 -12.61 11.96 15.41
N HIS A 272 -12.30 11.50 16.63
CA HIS A 272 -10.92 11.28 17.07
C HIS A 272 -10.24 10.12 16.32
N THR A 273 -11.01 9.09 15.93
CA THR A 273 -10.49 7.99 15.10
C THR A 273 -10.09 8.49 13.71
N TRP A 274 -10.92 9.32 13.07
CA TRP A 274 -10.53 9.98 11.82
C TRP A 274 -9.27 10.84 11.95
N GLU A 275 -9.15 11.61 13.03
CA GLU A 275 -8.00 12.48 13.30
C GLU A 275 -6.72 11.66 13.42
N ARG A 276 -6.73 10.56 14.18
CA ARG A 276 -5.58 9.71 14.43
C ARG A 276 -5.25 8.83 13.22
N GLY A 277 -6.25 8.15 12.66
CA GLY A 277 -6.04 7.14 11.63
C GLY A 277 -5.78 7.71 10.24
N ILE A 278 -6.43 8.82 9.89
CA ILE A 278 -6.41 9.34 8.51
C ILE A 278 -5.84 10.76 8.44
N PHE A 279 -6.44 11.71 9.19
CA PHE A 279 -6.15 13.12 8.98
C PHE A 279 -4.74 13.52 9.42
N TYR A 280 -4.18 12.89 10.45
CA TYR A 280 -2.86 13.27 10.96
C TYR A 280 -1.79 13.22 9.88
N CYS A 281 -1.68 12.09 9.17
CA CYS A 281 -0.70 11.93 8.10
C CYS A 281 -1.06 12.77 6.86
N GLY A 282 -2.33 12.78 6.46
CA GLY A 282 -2.78 13.60 5.34
C GLY A 282 -2.56 15.10 5.56
N ASP A 283 -2.86 15.62 6.77
CA ASP A 283 -2.65 17.03 7.08
C ASP A 283 -1.16 17.42 7.01
N VAL A 284 -0.26 16.57 7.54
CA VAL A 284 1.17 16.87 7.49
C VAL A 284 1.67 16.91 6.06
N GLN A 285 1.33 15.92 5.24
CA GLN A 285 1.86 15.82 3.87
C GLN A 285 1.20 16.82 2.90
N CYS A 286 -0.11 17.10 3.06
CA CYS A 286 -0.80 18.03 2.17
C CYS A 286 -0.69 19.50 2.59
N LYS A 287 -0.57 19.78 3.91
CA LYS A 287 -0.55 21.16 4.44
C LYS A 287 0.82 21.61 4.95
N GLY A 288 1.80 20.72 4.96
CA GLY A 288 3.18 21.01 5.35
C GLY A 288 3.37 21.42 6.81
N LYS A 289 2.47 20.99 7.70
CA LYS A 289 2.52 21.32 9.12
C LYS A 289 1.71 20.34 9.96
N TYR A 290 2.10 20.18 11.21
CA TYR A 290 1.30 19.42 12.17
C TYR A 290 -0.06 20.08 12.42
N PRO A 291 -1.15 19.28 12.46
CA PRO A 291 -2.48 19.80 12.81
C PRO A 291 -2.55 20.20 14.28
N THR A 292 -3.50 21.07 14.62
CA THR A 292 -3.66 21.58 15.99
C THR A 292 -3.96 20.50 17.03
N TYR A 293 -4.61 19.41 16.61
CA TYR A 293 -4.91 18.26 17.47
C TYR A 293 -3.73 17.29 17.68
N ALA A 294 -2.59 17.47 16.96
CA ALA A 294 -1.42 16.62 17.13
C ALA A 294 -0.93 16.58 18.58
N ASN A 295 -0.91 17.74 19.25
CA ASN A 295 -0.52 17.83 20.67
C ASN A 295 -1.39 16.95 21.58
N ARG A 296 -2.69 16.77 21.27
CA ARG A 296 -3.57 15.87 22.00
C ARG A 296 -3.16 14.42 21.78
N LEU A 297 -2.94 14.00 20.53
CA LEU A 297 -2.51 12.64 20.17
C LEU A 297 -1.19 12.28 20.87
N TRP A 298 -0.21 13.17 20.85
CA TRP A 298 1.08 12.94 21.49
C TRP A 298 0.92 12.83 23.02
N LYS A 299 0.12 13.71 23.62
CA LYS A 299 -0.10 13.73 25.08
C LYS A 299 -0.85 12.49 25.58
N GLU A 300 -1.72 11.88 24.78
CA GLU A 300 -2.47 10.65 25.12
C GLU A 300 -1.51 9.49 25.48
N HIS A 301 -0.28 9.49 24.91
CA HIS A 301 0.72 8.45 25.08
C HIS A 301 2.10 8.99 25.53
N ASN A 302 2.15 10.16 26.12
CA ASN A 302 3.39 10.81 26.61
C ASN A 302 4.49 10.90 25.53
N VAL A 303 4.11 11.13 24.27
CA VAL A 303 5.05 11.24 23.13
C VAL A 303 5.72 12.60 23.13
N GLU A 304 7.05 12.60 23.04
CA GLU A 304 7.92 13.77 22.89
C GLU A 304 8.76 13.60 21.61
N LEU A 305 8.37 14.24 20.53
CA LEU A 305 9.08 14.12 19.25
C LEU A 305 10.36 14.96 19.22
N GLU A 306 11.42 14.37 18.71
CA GLU A 306 12.62 15.09 18.30
C GLU A 306 12.35 15.73 16.93
N ILE A 307 12.03 17.01 16.93
CA ILE A 307 11.76 17.82 15.72
C ILE A 307 12.82 18.91 15.63
N LEU A 308 13.59 18.93 14.55
CA LEU A 308 14.55 19.98 14.29
C LEU A 308 13.87 21.16 13.56
N PRO A 309 14.36 22.40 13.74
CA PRO A 309 13.78 23.56 13.06
C PRO A 309 13.73 23.44 11.53
N GLU A 310 14.76 22.84 10.93
CA GLU A 310 14.83 22.55 9.50
C GLU A 310 13.76 21.57 9.02
N ASP A 311 13.34 20.62 9.86
CA ASP A 311 12.27 19.67 9.53
C ASP A 311 10.97 20.37 9.22
N LEU A 312 10.60 21.37 10.02
CA LEU A 312 9.38 22.15 9.81
C LEU A 312 9.42 22.98 8.52
N GLU A 313 10.60 23.46 8.15
CA GLU A 313 10.79 24.14 6.87
C GLU A 313 10.71 23.19 5.69
N ASP A 314 11.28 21.96 5.82
CA ASP A 314 11.17 20.92 4.80
C ASP A 314 9.72 20.49 4.61
N LEU A 315 8.99 20.21 5.68
CA LEU A 315 7.55 19.88 5.60
C LEU A 315 6.76 20.94 4.85
N LYS A 316 7.00 22.22 5.16
CA LYS A 316 6.30 23.35 4.53
C LYS A 316 6.59 23.49 3.04
N LYS A 317 7.82 23.21 2.60
CA LYS A 317 8.25 23.31 1.20
C LYS A 317 7.92 22.08 0.37
N GLY A 318 7.83 20.93 1.01
CA GLY A 318 7.65 19.62 0.37
C GLY A 318 6.23 19.08 0.50
N THR A 319 5.20 19.93 0.37
CA THR A 319 3.81 19.47 0.30
C THR A 319 3.56 18.72 -1.00
N VAL A 320 2.69 17.70 -0.94
CA VAL A 320 2.38 16.85 -2.09
C VAL A 320 1.44 17.52 -3.09
N ASP A 321 1.52 17.09 -4.36
CA ASP A 321 0.67 17.61 -5.47
C ASP A 321 -0.71 16.96 -5.51
N MET A 322 -0.85 15.76 -4.95
CA MET A 322 -2.06 14.94 -5.03
C MET A 322 -2.20 14.06 -3.79
N TYR A 323 -3.44 13.76 -3.44
CA TYR A 323 -3.76 12.85 -2.33
C TYR A 323 -4.18 11.51 -2.90
N SER A 324 -3.47 10.45 -2.57
CA SER A 324 -3.84 9.10 -2.97
C SER A 324 -4.10 8.21 -1.76
N PHE A 325 -4.91 7.20 -1.97
CA PHE A 325 -5.28 6.28 -0.89
C PHE A 325 -5.69 4.90 -1.41
N SER A 326 -5.56 3.89 -0.52
CA SER A 326 -6.23 2.60 -0.66
C SER A 326 -7.63 2.67 -0.07
N TYR A 327 -8.57 1.89 -0.60
CA TYR A 327 -9.88 1.72 0.01
C TYR A 327 -10.38 0.30 -0.16
N TYR A 328 -10.55 -0.40 0.94
CA TYR A 328 -11.03 -1.79 0.94
C TYR A 328 -12.30 -1.98 1.75
N MET A 329 -12.48 -1.20 2.81
CA MET A 329 -13.54 -1.41 3.79
C MET A 329 -13.84 -0.16 4.60
N SER A 330 -14.94 -0.22 5.35
CA SER A 330 -15.28 0.68 6.45
C SER A 330 -15.28 -0.06 7.79
N THR A 331 -15.24 0.69 8.88
CA THR A 331 -15.22 0.17 10.25
C THR A 331 -16.17 0.98 11.13
N VAL A 332 -16.79 0.32 12.09
CA VAL A 332 -17.69 0.94 13.07
C VAL A 332 -16.99 1.06 14.43
N VAL A 333 -17.00 2.27 15.00
CA VAL A 333 -16.43 2.55 16.32
C VAL A 333 -17.53 2.89 17.32
N THR A 334 -17.35 2.48 18.58
CA THR A 334 -18.32 2.72 19.66
C THR A 334 -17.67 2.75 21.03
N THR A 335 -18.26 3.50 21.93
CA THR A 335 -17.94 3.50 23.37
C THR A 335 -18.72 2.45 24.14
N HIS A 336 -19.70 1.80 23.49
CA HIS A 336 -20.51 0.74 24.08
C HIS A 336 -19.82 -0.62 23.99
N THR A 337 -20.14 -1.51 24.93
CA THR A 337 -19.66 -2.91 24.86
C THR A 337 -20.38 -3.66 23.75
N VAL A 338 -19.59 -4.25 22.83
CA VAL A 338 -20.09 -5.08 21.73
C VAL A 338 -19.39 -6.42 21.76
N THR A 339 -20.08 -7.46 21.29
CA THR A 339 -19.57 -8.85 21.22
C THR A 339 -19.28 -9.30 19.79
N ASP A 340 -19.95 -8.70 18.80
CA ASP A 340 -19.72 -9.01 17.38
C ASP A 340 -18.69 -8.02 16.81
N ILE A 341 -17.42 -8.43 16.89
CA ILE A 341 -16.28 -7.67 16.41
C ILE A 341 -15.80 -8.28 15.09
N VAL A 342 -15.59 -7.43 14.11
CA VAL A 342 -14.96 -7.77 12.84
C VAL A 342 -13.63 -7.04 12.72
N SER A 343 -12.69 -7.65 12.00
CA SER A 343 -11.37 -7.07 11.78
C SER A 343 -10.91 -7.29 10.35
N GLY A 344 -10.07 -6.39 9.86
CA GLY A 344 -9.43 -6.48 8.55
C GLY A 344 -8.61 -5.21 8.28
N ASN A 345 -7.70 -5.31 7.38
CA ASN A 345 -6.85 -4.21 6.86
C ASN A 345 -6.51 -3.11 7.89
N PHE A 346 -5.78 -3.48 8.95
CA PHE A 346 -5.33 -2.58 10.03
C PHE A 346 -6.45 -1.91 10.86
N SER A 347 -7.64 -2.50 10.86
CA SER A 347 -8.76 -2.00 11.66
C SER A 347 -9.57 -3.12 12.26
N ALA A 348 -10.13 -2.88 13.44
CA ALA A 348 -11.13 -3.73 14.08
C ALA A 348 -12.25 -2.85 14.65
N GLY A 349 -13.48 -3.35 14.64
CA GLY A 349 -14.63 -2.61 15.14
C GLY A 349 -15.90 -3.45 15.21
N ALA A 350 -17.00 -2.83 15.62
CA ALA A 350 -18.29 -3.50 15.63
C ALA A 350 -18.74 -3.83 14.19
N ARG A 351 -19.44 -4.95 14.03
CA ARG A 351 -20.05 -5.29 12.74
C ARG A 351 -21.11 -4.26 12.35
N ASN A 352 -21.04 -3.81 11.10
CA ASN A 352 -22.11 -3.01 10.51
C ASN A 352 -23.18 -3.94 9.91
N GLU A 353 -24.36 -3.98 10.49
CA GLU A 353 -25.45 -4.88 10.06
C GLU A 353 -26.04 -4.54 8.68
N TYR A 354 -25.70 -3.40 8.11
CA TYR A 354 -26.16 -2.96 6.80
C TYR A 354 -25.21 -3.34 5.67
N LEU A 355 -24.05 -3.96 5.97
CA LEU A 355 -23.02 -4.29 4.99
C LEU A 355 -22.81 -5.80 4.87
N GLN A 356 -22.35 -6.22 3.71
CA GLN A 356 -21.87 -7.56 3.47
C GLN A 356 -20.36 -7.64 3.77
N TYR A 357 -19.89 -8.86 4.08
CA TYR A 357 -18.49 -9.10 4.44
C TYR A 357 -17.91 -10.22 3.59
N SER A 358 -16.66 -10.08 3.19
CA SER A 358 -15.88 -11.12 2.51
C SER A 358 -15.51 -12.26 3.46
N ASP A 359 -14.99 -13.36 2.92
CA ASP A 359 -14.47 -14.50 3.70
C ASP A 359 -13.32 -14.10 4.64
N TRP A 360 -12.65 -12.98 4.37
CA TRP A 360 -11.62 -12.41 5.25
C TRP A 360 -12.14 -11.32 6.19
N GLY A 361 -13.46 -11.19 6.36
CA GLY A 361 -14.08 -10.26 7.29
C GLY A 361 -14.09 -8.79 6.86
N TRP A 362 -13.80 -8.49 5.59
CA TRP A 362 -13.79 -7.12 5.08
C TRP A 362 -15.18 -6.68 4.64
N ALA A 363 -15.63 -5.53 5.13
CA ALA A 363 -16.91 -4.96 4.77
C ALA A 363 -16.89 -4.41 3.34
N THR A 364 -17.83 -4.82 2.50
CA THR A 364 -18.04 -4.24 1.16
C THR A 364 -18.87 -2.97 1.32
N ASP A 365 -18.25 -1.80 1.14
CA ASP A 365 -18.92 -0.51 1.36
C ASP A 365 -18.57 0.53 0.28
N PRO A 366 -19.23 0.48 -0.87
CA PRO A 366 -19.04 1.49 -1.92
C PRO A 366 -19.53 2.89 -1.50
N THR A 367 -20.55 3.00 -0.63
CA THR A 367 -21.00 4.30 -0.10
C THR A 367 -19.94 4.94 0.80
N GLY A 368 -19.21 4.12 1.55
CA GLY A 368 -18.08 4.58 2.34
C GLY A 368 -16.94 5.13 1.48
N LEU A 369 -16.71 4.58 0.28
CA LEU A 369 -15.76 5.14 -0.68
C LEU A 369 -16.21 6.53 -1.16
N GLN A 370 -17.48 6.70 -1.53
CA GLN A 370 -18.03 8.01 -1.92
C GLN A 370 -17.83 9.03 -0.79
N TYR A 371 -18.23 8.66 0.43
CA TYR A 371 -18.09 9.51 1.62
C TYR A 371 -16.63 9.91 1.88
N TYR A 372 -15.69 8.96 1.73
CA TYR A 372 -14.26 9.22 1.90
C TYR A 372 -13.75 10.20 0.85
N LEU A 373 -14.08 9.99 -0.41
CA LEU A 373 -13.70 10.86 -1.52
C LEU A 373 -14.16 12.31 -1.32
N GLU A 374 -15.44 12.51 -1.02
CA GLU A 374 -16.00 13.84 -0.78
C GLU A 374 -15.34 14.52 0.42
N MET A 375 -15.15 13.79 1.54
CA MET A 375 -14.51 14.32 2.74
C MET A 375 -13.05 14.71 2.51
N MET A 376 -12.27 13.91 1.75
CA MET A 376 -10.87 14.21 1.48
C MET A 376 -10.73 15.38 0.51
N TYR A 377 -11.58 15.45 -0.50
CA TYR A 377 -11.56 16.57 -1.43
C TYR A 377 -11.93 17.90 -0.75
N ASP A 378 -12.97 17.92 0.06
CA ASP A 378 -13.35 19.09 0.86
C ASP A 378 -12.23 19.55 1.81
N ARG A 379 -11.40 18.59 2.30
CA ARG A 379 -10.34 18.89 3.25
C ARG A 379 -9.05 19.43 2.61
N TYR A 380 -8.70 18.93 1.44
CA TYR A 380 -7.40 19.21 0.83
C TYR A 380 -7.46 19.99 -0.48
N GLU A 381 -8.56 19.97 -1.20
CA GLU A 381 -8.78 20.69 -2.48
C GLU A 381 -7.65 20.45 -3.52
N ILE A 382 -7.05 19.24 -3.52
CA ILE A 382 -6.06 18.79 -4.50
C ILE A 382 -6.57 17.52 -5.20
N PRO A 383 -6.06 17.16 -6.39
CA PRO A 383 -6.49 15.97 -7.09
C PRO A 383 -6.41 14.70 -6.24
N LEU A 384 -7.44 13.85 -6.31
CA LEU A 384 -7.50 12.58 -5.62
C LEU A 384 -7.22 11.41 -6.55
N LEU A 385 -6.62 10.34 -6.02
CA LEU A 385 -6.40 9.08 -6.70
C LEU A 385 -6.81 7.92 -5.77
N VAL A 386 -7.66 7.02 -6.26
CA VAL A 386 -7.85 5.71 -5.63
C VAL A 386 -6.80 4.77 -6.22
N VAL A 387 -5.74 4.50 -5.47
CA VAL A 387 -4.57 3.75 -5.98
C VAL A 387 -4.55 2.30 -5.57
N GLU A 388 -5.48 1.89 -4.70
CA GLU A 388 -5.79 0.50 -4.38
C GLU A 388 -7.27 0.37 -4.02
N ASN A 389 -7.95 -0.56 -4.66
CA ASN A 389 -9.29 -1.03 -4.30
C ASN A 389 -9.48 -2.43 -4.86
N GLY A 390 -9.98 -3.37 -4.08
CA GLY A 390 -10.12 -4.73 -4.55
C GLY A 390 -10.75 -5.68 -3.54
N LEU A 391 -11.08 -6.85 -4.03
CA LEU A 391 -11.69 -7.94 -3.28
C LEU A 391 -10.81 -9.19 -3.37
N GLY A 392 -10.28 -9.64 -2.24
CA GLY A 392 -9.68 -10.98 -2.14
C GLY A 392 -10.78 -12.03 -2.02
N ALA A 393 -10.76 -13.02 -2.90
CA ALA A 393 -11.75 -14.10 -2.94
C ALA A 393 -11.13 -15.41 -3.43
N PHE A 394 -11.85 -16.53 -3.26
CA PHE A 394 -11.48 -17.80 -3.86
C PHE A 394 -11.95 -17.82 -5.32
N ASP A 395 -11.06 -18.21 -6.22
CA ASP A 395 -11.40 -18.49 -7.61
C ASP A 395 -11.37 -20.00 -7.87
N THR A 396 -12.23 -20.45 -8.79
CA THR A 396 -12.26 -21.83 -9.27
C THR A 396 -11.88 -21.85 -10.73
N VAL A 397 -10.89 -22.67 -11.09
CA VAL A 397 -10.58 -22.97 -12.49
C VAL A 397 -11.46 -24.14 -12.92
N GLU A 398 -12.34 -23.92 -13.88
CA GLU A 398 -13.25 -24.93 -14.41
C GLU A 398 -12.50 -25.96 -15.28
N GLU A 399 -13.16 -27.08 -15.63
CA GLU A 399 -12.55 -28.15 -16.43
C GLU A 399 -12.08 -27.67 -17.84
N ASP A 400 -12.74 -26.65 -18.39
CA ASP A 400 -12.38 -26.03 -19.68
C ASP A 400 -11.35 -24.91 -19.56
N GLY A 401 -10.86 -24.64 -18.35
CA GLY A 401 -9.89 -23.58 -18.04
C GLY A 401 -10.51 -22.19 -17.84
N SER A 402 -11.83 -22.04 -17.93
CA SER A 402 -12.51 -20.77 -17.63
C SER A 402 -12.50 -20.47 -16.12
N ILE A 403 -12.58 -19.18 -15.78
CA ILE A 403 -12.63 -18.70 -14.39
C ILE A 403 -13.74 -17.66 -14.29
N HIS A 404 -14.81 -18.05 -13.60
CA HIS A 404 -16.01 -17.24 -13.45
C HIS A 404 -15.99 -16.50 -12.10
N ASP A 405 -15.87 -15.17 -12.14
CA ASP A 405 -15.77 -14.33 -10.94
C ASP A 405 -16.80 -13.17 -10.93
N PRO A 406 -18.10 -13.45 -11.08
CA PRO A 406 -19.15 -12.42 -11.14
C PRO A 406 -19.24 -11.59 -9.85
N PHE A 407 -18.87 -12.14 -8.71
CA PHE A 407 -18.78 -11.42 -7.43
C PHE A 407 -17.74 -10.30 -7.46
N ARG A 408 -16.63 -10.48 -8.19
CA ARG A 408 -15.59 -9.45 -8.39
C ARG A 408 -16.07 -8.33 -9.29
N ILE A 409 -16.77 -8.70 -10.38
CA ILE A 409 -17.43 -7.75 -11.29
C ILE A 409 -18.42 -6.89 -10.50
N ASP A 410 -19.28 -7.52 -9.67
CA ASP A 410 -20.28 -6.79 -8.89
C ASP A 410 -19.64 -5.85 -7.86
N TYR A 411 -18.57 -6.27 -7.19
CA TYR A 411 -17.79 -5.43 -6.27
C TYR A 411 -17.27 -4.17 -6.98
N TYR A 412 -16.58 -4.34 -8.10
CA TYR A 412 -16.02 -3.19 -8.83
C TYR A 412 -17.10 -2.29 -9.43
N ARG A 413 -18.18 -2.88 -9.97
CA ARG A 413 -19.33 -2.11 -10.48
C ARG A 413 -19.86 -1.13 -9.45
N GLN A 414 -20.11 -1.60 -8.24
CA GLN A 414 -20.65 -0.77 -7.16
C GLN A 414 -19.67 0.35 -6.75
N HIS A 415 -18.37 0.06 -6.66
CA HIS A 415 -17.34 1.05 -6.31
C HIS A 415 -17.16 2.09 -7.42
N ILE A 416 -17.19 1.70 -8.70
CA ILE A 416 -17.14 2.62 -9.84
C ILE A 416 -18.35 3.55 -9.84
N GLN A 417 -19.55 3.04 -9.56
CA GLN A 417 -20.75 3.87 -9.42
C GLN A 417 -20.65 4.87 -8.24
N ALA A 418 -20.01 4.49 -7.16
CA ALA A 418 -19.77 5.38 -6.01
C ALA A 418 -18.77 6.50 -6.37
N MET A 419 -17.71 6.19 -7.09
CA MET A 419 -16.76 7.19 -7.61
C MET A 419 -17.43 8.16 -8.59
N ASP A 420 -18.28 7.67 -9.50
CA ASP A 420 -19.04 8.51 -10.43
C ASP A 420 -19.91 9.53 -9.67
N LYS A 421 -20.58 9.12 -8.60
CA LYS A 421 -21.36 10.02 -7.75
C LYS A 421 -20.50 11.07 -7.06
N ALA A 422 -19.32 10.70 -6.54
CA ALA A 422 -18.41 11.64 -5.94
C ALA A 422 -17.91 12.68 -6.95
N ILE A 423 -17.60 12.27 -8.17
CA ILE A 423 -17.22 13.18 -9.26
C ILE A 423 -18.39 14.14 -9.61
N GLN A 424 -19.63 13.64 -9.69
CA GLN A 424 -20.81 14.48 -9.90
C GLN A 424 -21.02 15.51 -8.79
N ASN A 425 -20.58 15.20 -7.55
CA ASN A 425 -20.62 16.10 -6.41
C ASN A 425 -19.41 17.06 -6.35
N GLY A 426 -18.53 17.04 -7.37
CA GLY A 426 -17.46 18.01 -7.53
C GLY A 426 -16.06 17.53 -7.15
N VAL A 427 -15.89 16.25 -6.81
CA VAL A 427 -14.58 15.69 -6.50
C VAL A 427 -13.69 15.62 -7.76
N ASP A 428 -12.48 16.16 -7.69
CA ASP A 428 -11.45 16.00 -8.71
C ASP A 428 -10.71 14.66 -8.53
N LEU A 429 -11.32 13.59 -9.05
CA LEU A 429 -10.74 12.25 -9.07
C LEU A 429 -10.10 12.00 -10.43
N ILE A 430 -8.79 11.74 -10.48
CA ILE A 430 -8.03 11.63 -11.72
C ILE A 430 -7.57 10.21 -12.07
N ALA A 431 -7.59 9.28 -11.12
CA ALA A 431 -7.13 7.91 -11.33
C ALA A 431 -7.89 6.89 -10.46
N TYR A 432 -8.00 5.68 -10.99
CA TYR A 432 -8.44 4.50 -10.27
C TYR A 432 -7.60 3.29 -10.67
N THR A 433 -6.91 2.68 -9.71
CA THR A 433 -6.17 1.44 -9.90
C THR A 433 -6.69 0.35 -8.97
N THR A 434 -7.05 -0.79 -9.54
CA THR A 434 -7.53 -1.95 -8.80
C THR A 434 -6.34 -2.67 -8.15
N TRP A 435 -6.46 -3.06 -6.88
CA TRP A 435 -5.41 -3.78 -6.19
C TRP A 435 -5.29 -5.22 -6.68
N GLY A 436 -4.05 -5.62 -6.95
CA GLY A 436 -3.76 -6.98 -7.39
C GLY A 436 -4.39 -7.30 -8.74
N CYS A 437 -4.32 -6.37 -9.73
CA CYS A 437 -4.91 -6.56 -11.06
C CYS A 437 -4.49 -7.86 -11.77
N ILE A 438 -3.37 -8.42 -11.38
CA ILE A 438 -2.91 -9.78 -11.57
C ILE A 438 -2.79 -10.43 -10.19
N ASP A 439 -3.14 -11.70 -10.03
CA ASP A 439 -3.03 -12.40 -8.76
C ASP A 439 -1.61 -12.28 -8.19
N LEU A 440 -1.50 -12.04 -6.90
CA LEU A 440 -0.24 -11.84 -6.21
C LEU A 440 -0.31 -12.38 -4.76
N VAL A 441 0.84 -12.49 -4.12
CA VAL A 441 0.94 -12.92 -2.72
C VAL A 441 0.22 -11.92 -1.81
N SER A 442 -0.73 -12.38 -1.01
CA SER A 442 -1.44 -11.52 -0.05
C SER A 442 -0.46 -10.98 1.01
N ALA A 443 -0.43 -9.66 1.21
CA ALA A 443 0.49 -9.03 2.17
C ALA A 443 0.28 -9.52 3.60
N GLY A 444 -0.97 -9.54 4.06
CA GLY A 444 -1.31 -9.88 5.44
C GLY A 444 -1.23 -11.36 5.76
N THR A 445 -1.58 -12.24 4.81
CA THR A 445 -1.68 -13.68 5.06
C THR A 445 -0.61 -14.51 4.35
N GLY A 446 0.07 -13.96 3.33
CA GLY A 446 1.03 -14.70 2.52
C GLY A 446 0.40 -15.74 1.58
N GLU A 447 -0.93 -15.74 1.45
CA GLU A 447 -1.69 -16.70 0.64
C GLU A 447 -1.76 -16.26 -0.82
N MET A 448 -1.62 -17.22 -1.75
CA MET A 448 -1.95 -17.05 -3.16
C MET A 448 -3.42 -17.35 -3.45
N ARG A 449 -4.06 -18.24 -2.69
CA ARG A 449 -5.49 -18.58 -2.86
C ARG A 449 -6.44 -17.40 -2.57
N LYS A 450 -5.96 -16.36 -1.87
CA LYS A 450 -6.66 -15.07 -1.74
C LYS A 450 -6.46 -14.27 -3.02
N ARG A 451 -7.26 -14.58 -4.03
CA ARG A 451 -7.14 -14.03 -5.38
C ARG A 451 -7.78 -12.65 -5.49
N TYR A 452 -7.05 -11.71 -6.07
CA TYR A 452 -7.51 -10.34 -6.28
C TYR A 452 -7.71 -10.00 -7.77
N GLY A 453 -6.94 -10.67 -8.65
CA GLY A 453 -6.69 -10.25 -10.02
C GLY A 453 -7.83 -10.48 -11.00
N PHE A 454 -7.77 -9.75 -12.09
CA PHE A 454 -8.43 -10.03 -13.36
C PHE A 454 -7.70 -11.13 -14.14
N ILE A 455 -6.41 -11.29 -13.83
CA ILE A 455 -5.51 -12.27 -14.41
C ILE A 455 -5.15 -13.27 -13.32
N TYR A 456 -5.51 -14.51 -13.52
CA TYR A 456 -5.13 -15.63 -12.68
C TYR A 456 -3.68 -16.00 -12.95
N VAL A 457 -2.93 -16.31 -11.88
CA VAL A 457 -1.58 -16.89 -11.96
C VAL A 457 -1.60 -18.28 -11.35
N ASP A 458 -1.17 -19.30 -12.08
CA ASP A 458 -1.05 -20.64 -11.55
C ASP A 458 0.13 -20.75 -10.59
N LYS A 459 -0.13 -20.33 -9.36
CA LYS A 459 0.72 -20.52 -8.18
C LYS A 459 -0.18 -20.80 -6.99
N GLN A 460 0.22 -21.79 -6.17
CA GLN A 460 -0.54 -22.22 -4.99
C GLN A 460 0.19 -21.82 -3.70
N ASP A 461 -0.50 -21.94 -2.56
CA ASP A 461 0.03 -21.60 -1.24
C ASP A 461 1.23 -22.45 -0.82
N ASP A 462 1.34 -23.68 -1.35
CA ASP A 462 2.47 -24.59 -1.12
C ASP A 462 3.67 -24.35 -2.06
N GLY A 463 3.59 -23.31 -2.89
CA GLY A 463 4.62 -22.94 -3.86
C GLY A 463 4.56 -23.69 -5.18
N THR A 464 3.62 -24.64 -5.36
CA THR A 464 3.40 -25.34 -6.64
C THR A 464 2.70 -24.46 -7.66
N GLY A 465 2.71 -24.90 -8.93
CA GLY A 465 2.16 -24.20 -10.10
C GLY A 465 3.22 -23.95 -11.16
N ASP A 466 2.80 -23.57 -12.35
CA ASP A 466 3.70 -23.32 -13.49
C ASP A 466 3.84 -21.84 -13.85
N TYR A 467 3.22 -20.97 -13.03
CA TYR A 467 3.16 -19.52 -13.22
C TYR A 467 2.46 -19.07 -14.51
N SER A 468 1.71 -19.94 -15.19
CA SER A 468 0.91 -19.52 -16.35
C SER A 468 -0.15 -18.50 -15.98
N ARG A 469 -0.49 -17.62 -16.96
CA ARG A 469 -1.47 -16.55 -16.81
C ARG A 469 -2.74 -16.90 -17.55
N SER A 470 -3.90 -16.75 -16.88
CA SER A 470 -5.22 -16.95 -17.47
C SER A 470 -6.13 -15.75 -17.22
N ARG A 471 -6.95 -15.40 -18.21
CA ARG A 471 -7.92 -14.32 -18.08
C ARG A 471 -9.17 -14.82 -17.38
N LYS A 472 -9.68 -14.06 -16.40
CA LYS A 472 -10.95 -14.31 -15.72
C LYS A 472 -12.09 -13.56 -16.47
N ASP A 473 -13.34 -13.83 -16.11
CA ASP A 473 -14.47 -13.08 -16.71
C ASP A 473 -14.36 -11.58 -16.43
N SER A 474 -13.89 -11.22 -15.23
CA SER A 474 -13.65 -9.84 -14.84
C SER A 474 -12.60 -9.11 -15.71
N PHE A 475 -11.68 -9.83 -16.37
CA PHE A 475 -10.73 -9.26 -17.31
C PHE A 475 -11.46 -8.62 -18.50
N TYR A 476 -12.39 -9.32 -19.09
CA TYR A 476 -13.15 -8.85 -20.26
C TYR A 476 -14.13 -7.76 -19.88
N TRP A 477 -14.73 -7.87 -18.70
CA TRP A 477 -15.62 -6.84 -18.16
C TRP A 477 -14.84 -5.54 -17.90
N TYR A 478 -13.70 -5.57 -17.23
CA TYR A 478 -12.93 -4.36 -16.94
C TYR A 478 -12.32 -3.72 -18.19
N LYS A 479 -11.93 -4.54 -19.18
CA LYS A 479 -11.56 -4.06 -20.52
C LYS A 479 -12.67 -3.20 -21.14
N LYS A 480 -13.92 -3.62 -21.04
CA LYS A 480 -15.09 -2.88 -21.53
C LYS A 480 -15.32 -1.59 -20.73
N VAL A 481 -15.19 -1.63 -19.41
CA VAL A 481 -15.28 -0.45 -18.54
C VAL A 481 -14.24 0.60 -18.96
N ILE A 482 -12.99 0.22 -19.15
CA ILE A 482 -11.92 1.14 -19.59
C ILE A 482 -12.22 1.71 -20.98
N ALA A 483 -12.61 0.88 -21.93
CA ALA A 483 -12.90 1.30 -23.30
C ALA A 483 -14.06 2.32 -23.37
N SER A 484 -15.04 2.19 -22.50
CA SER A 484 -16.18 3.10 -22.39
C SER A 484 -15.95 4.29 -21.44
N ASN A 485 -14.77 4.43 -20.86
CA ASN A 485 -14.48 5.41 -19.81
C ASN A 485 -15.48 5.33 -18.64
N GLY A 486 -15.85 4.12 -18.23
CA GLY A 486 -16.75 3.87 -17.12
C GLY A 486 -18.26 3.96 -17.47
N GLU A 487 -18.63 4.15 -18.73
CA GLU A 487 -20.04 4.28 -19.12
C GLU A 487 -20.77 2.93 -19.21
N ASP A 488 -20.07 1.87 -19.61
CA ASP A 488 -20.60 0.51 -19.74
C ASP A 488 -20.13 -0.37 -18.60
N LEU A 489 -21.01 -0.61 -17.64
CA LEU A 489 -20.78 -1.45 -16.46
C LEU A 489 -21.58 -2.76 -16.47
N ASP A 490 -22.28 -3.10 -17.55
CA ASP A 490 -23.12 -4.30 -17.65
C ASP A 490 -22.31 -5.60 -17.81
#